data_503d811d7b051920ab1ea49f27b4caa7
#
_entry.id   503d811d7b051920ab1ea49f27b4caa7
#
_cell.length_a   1.000
_cell.length_b   1.000
_cell.length_c   1.000
_cell.angle_alpha   90.00
_cell.angle_beta   90.00
_cell.angle_gamma   90.00
#
_symmetry.space_group_name_H-M   'P 1'
#
loop_
_entity.id
_entity.type
_entity.pdbx_description
1 polymer ?
#
loop_
_entity_poly.entity_id
_entity_poly.type
_entity_poly.pdbx_seq_one_letter_code
_entity_poly.pdbx_strand_id
1 'polypeptide(L)'
;LNIIGKHMDWLTEMKAEKIITPHMGEMARLTGRSIRELKEDPVKEASAFAEKYHAITVLKDARTVTALPGGDVFINRSGNSGMATGGSGDVLTGVLAGLAGQGCELSLAAPLGVYLHGLAGDEAARKCGKRGMTASDIAQAVGIILKEGFTENETI
;
A
#
# COMPACT_ATOMS: atom_id res chain seq x y z
N LEU A 1 7.99 9.71 4.10
CA LEU A 1 9.05 8.75 4.49
C LEU A 1 10.47 9.34 4.43
N ASN A 2 10.74 10.34 3.59
CA ASN A 2 12.08 10.96 3.49
C ASN A 2 12.60 11.57 4.80
N ILE A 3 11.72 12.13 5.64
CA ILE A 3 12.09 12.67 6.97
C ILE A 3 12.36 11.50 7.94
N ILE A 4 11.51 10.48 7.93
CA ILE A 4 11.67 9.27 8.75
C ILE A 4 13.00 8.58 8.43
N GLY A 5 13.41 8.54 7.17
CA GLY A 5 14.71 7.99 6.76
C GLY A 5 15.94 8.68 7.38
N LYS A 6 15.78 9.90 7.91
CA LYS A 6 16.81 10.62 8.66
C LYS A 6 16.71 10.40 10.17
N HIS A 7 15.60 9.86 10.65
CA HIS A 7 15.25 9.69 12.06
C HIS A 7 14.59 8.31 12.25
N MET A 8 15.35 7.25 11.96
CA MET A 8 14.84 5.86 12.02
C MET A 8 14.47 5.43 13.46
N ASP A 9 15.05 6.08 14.46
CA ASP A 9 14.69 5.98 15.87
C ASP A 9 13.20 6.28 16.12
N TRP A 10 12.59 7.20 15.40
CA TRP A 10 11.18 7.52 15.55
C TRP A 10 10.26 6.32 15.28
N LEU A 11 10.62 5.45 14.32
CA LEU A 11 9.85 4.23 14.08
C LEU A 11 9.91 3.26 15.26
N THR A 12 11.01 3.22 15.98
CA THR A 12 11.20 2.36 17.14
C THR A 12 10.53 2.93 18.40
N GLU A 13 10.60 4.25 18.57
CA GLU A 13 10.02 4.95 19.73
C GLU A 13 8.48 5.04 19.65
N MET A 14 7.92 5.03 18.45
CA MET A 14 6.48 5.11 18.23
C MET A 14 5.80 3.83 18.72
N LYS A 15 5.01 3.93 19.81
CA LYS A 15 4.30 2.78 20.40
C LYS A 15 3.00 2.42 19.67
N ALA A 16 2.41 3.38 18.97
CA ALA A 16 1.19 3.13 18.20
C ALA A 16 1.46 2.17 17.02
N GLU A 17 0.46 1.37 16.70
CA GLU A 17 0.49 0.61 15.44
C GLU A 17 0.63 1.57 14.25
N LYS A 18 1.37 1.13 13.26
CA LYS A 18 1.73 1.98 12.12
C LYS A 18 1.82 1.22 10.82
N ILE A 19 1.37 1.85 9.76
CA ILE A 19 1.57 1.39 8.38
C ILE A 19 2.53 2.34 7.70
N ILE A 20 3.53 1.81 7.02
CA ILE A 20 4.40 2.57 6.14
C ILE A 20 4.27 2.06 4.70
N THR A 21 4.31 2.97 3.74
CA THR A 21 4.03 2.65 2.33
C THR A 21 5.20 3.05 1.41
N PRO A 22 6.43 2.54 1.62
CA PRO A 22 7.56 2.89 0.80
C PRO A 22 7.45 2.32 -0.62
N HIS A 23 7.82 3.11 -1.62
CA HIS A 23 8.24 2.55 -2.91
C HIS A 23 9.71 2.08 -2.82
N MET A 24 10.21 1.35 -3.83
CA MET A 24 11.57 0.78 -3.80
C MET A 24 12.66 1.82 -3.51
N GLY A 25 12.56 3.03 -4.06
CA GLY A 25 13.53 4.10 -3.80
C GLY A 25 13.48 4.66 -2.38
N GLU A 26 12.30 4.69 -1.75
CA GLU A 26 12.15 5.05 -0.34
C GLU A 26 12.69 3.94 0.55
N MET A 27 12.37 2.69 0.24
CA MET A 27 12.89 1.53 0.98
C MET A 27 14.42 1.46 0.92
N ALA A 28 15.01 1.76 -0.23
CA ALA A 28 16.46 1.85 -0.38
C ALA A 28 17.08 2.86 0.58
N ARG A 29 16.46 4.05 0.72
CA ARG A 29 16.90 5.08 1.67
C ARG A 29 16.71 4.67 3.13
N LEU A 30 15.60 4.00 3.45
CA LEU A 30 15.30 3.53 4.82
C LEU A 30 16.24 2.42 5.27
N THR A 31 16.67 1.56 4.35
CA THR A 31 17.49 0.37 4.65
C THR A 31 18.98 0.56 4.40
N GLY A 32 19.36 1.57 3.63
CA GLY A 32 20.74 1.77 3.14
C GLY A 32 21.14 0.77 2.04
N ARG A 33 20.20 -0.01 1.51
CA ARG A 33 20.44 -1.01 0.46
C ARG A 33 20.15 -0.44 -0.92
N SER A 34 20.73 -1.03 -1.95
CA SER A 34 20.41 -0.68 -3.33
C SER A 34 19.04 -1.22 -3.75
N ILE A 35 18.38 -0.54 -4.71
CA ILE A 35 17.12 -1.02 -5.30
C ILE A 35 17.29 -2.42 -5.92
N ARG A 36 18.46 -2.72 -6.47
CA ARG A 36 18.76 -4.02 -7.07
C ARG A 36 18.67 -5.13 -6.01
N GLU A 37 19.32 -4.96 -4.88
CA GLU A 37 19.29 -5.93 -3.78
C GLU A 37 17.86 -6.11 -3.24
N LEU A 38 17.09 -5.03 -3.08
CA LEU A 38 15.70 -5.10 -2.62
C LEU A 38 14.80 -5.88 -3.59
N LYS A 39 15.10 -5.82 -4.89
CA LYS A 39 14.34 -6.55 -5.92
C LYS A 39 14.70 -8.03 -6.05
N GLU A 40 15.80 -8.48 -5.47
CA GLU A 40 16.17 -9.91 -5.44
C GLU A 40 15.17 -10.72 -4.60
N ASP A 41 14.74 -10.19 -3.45
CA ASP A 41 13.71 -10.79 -2.60
C ASP A 41 12.91 -9.73 -1.84
N PRO A 42 11.92 -9.10 -2.50
CA PRO A 42 11.12 -8.05 -1.88
C PRO A 42 10.27 -8.54 -0.70
N VAL A 43 9.92 -9.82 -0.67
CA VAL A 43 9.19 -10.45 0.45
C VAL A 43 10.04 -10.45 1.70
N LYS A 44 11.26 -10.97 1.60
CA LYS A 44 12.22 -10.99 2.71
C LYS A 44 12.52 -9.59 3.22
N GLU A 45 12.73 -8.64 2.33
CA GLU A 45 13.06 -7.26 2.69
C GLU A 45 11.90 -6.56 3.41
N ALA A 46 10.67 -6.71 2.92
CA ALA A 46 9.49 -6.16 3.57
C ALA A 46 9.25 -6.79 4.95
N SER A 47 9.40 -8.13 5.06
CA SER A 47 9.22 -8.86 6.32
C SER A 47 10.27 -8.47 7.36
N ALA A 48 11.55 -8.42 6.98
CA ALA A 48 12.62 -8.02 7.89
C ALA A 48 12.45 -6.59 8.40
N PHE A 49 11.96 -5.68 7.55
CA PHE A 49 11.68 -4.31 7.94
C PHE A 49 10.46 -4.23 8.89
N ALA A 50 9.39 -4.97 8.57
CA ALA A 50 8.17 -5.01 9.40
C ALA A 50 8.48 -5.53 10.81
N GLU A 51 9.23 -6.60 10.92
CA GLU A 51 9.64 -7.19 12.20
C GLU A 51 10.54 -6.23 12.99
N LYS A 52 11.58 -5.69 12.36
CA LYS A 52 12.57 -4.82 13.02
C LYS A 52 11.96 -3.57 13.62
N TYR A 53 10.99 -2.94 12.94
CA TYR A 53 10.41 -1.66 13.35
C TYR A 53 8.99 -1.78 13.91
N HIS A 54 8.47 -3.01 14.05
CA HIS A 54 7.09 -3.27 14.44
C HIS A 54 6.10 -2.40 13.65
N ALA A 55 6.29 -2.39 12.31
CA ALA A 55 5.52 -1.57 11.38
C ALA A 55 4.98 -2.41 10.24
N ILE A 56 3.68 -2.37 9.97
CA ILE A 56 3.13 -2.95 8.78
C ILE A 56 3.78 -2.26 7.57
N THR A 57 4.45 -3.04 6.73
CA THR A 57 5.27 -2.53 5.63
C THR A 57 4.62 -2.85 4.30
N VAL A 58 4.13 -1.83 3.61
CA VAL A 58 3.57 -1.92 2.26
C VAL A 58 4.65 -1.51 1.26
N LEU A 59 5.44 -2.46 0.79
CA LEU A 59 6.51 -2.23 -0.19
C LEU A 59 5.92 -2.17 -1.59
N LYS A 60 5.83 -0.95 -2.14
CA LYS A 60 5.22 -0.68 -3.44
C LYS A 60 6.17 -1.00 -4.59
N ASP A 61 5.73 -1.86 -5.50
CA ASP A 61 6.32 -2.12 -6.82
C ASP A 61 5.21 -2.66 -7.73
N ALA A 62 5.55 -3.19 -8.90
CA ALA A 62 4.62 -3.84 -9.84
C ALA A 62 3.77 -4.93 -9.16
N ARG A 63 4.30 -5.57 -8.14
CA ARG A 63 3.60 -6.41 -7.18
C ARG A 63 3.89 -5.90 -5.78
N THR A 64 2.92 -5.20 -5.21
CA THR A 64 3.05 -4.68 -3.86
C THR A 64 3.06 -5.81 -2.85
N VAL A 65 4.05 -5.80 -1.96
CA VAL A 65 4.18 -6.74 -0.84
C VAL A 65 3.75 -6.02 0.44
N THR A 66 2.77 -6.58 1.15
CA THR A 66 2.38 -6.12 2.48
C THR A 66 2.87 -7.14 3.50
N ALA A 67 3.79 -6.76 4.37
CA ALA A 67 4.32 -7.60 5.44
C ALA A 67 3.87 -7.08 6.80
N LEU A 68 3.35 -7.99 7.64
CA LEU A 68 2.97 -7.72 9.02
C LEU A 68 4.12 -8.06 9.98
N PRO A 69 4.24 -7.36 11.12
CA PRO A 69 5.26 -7.68 12.15
C PRO A 69 5.14 -9.11 12.71
N GLY A 70 3.94 -9.72 12.61
CA GLY A 70 3.68 -11.11 13.05
C GLY A 70 4.11 -12.19 12.06
N GLY A 71 4.68 -11.82 10.90
CA GLY A 71 5.20 -12.75 9.90
C GLY A 71 4.28 -13.00 8.70
N ASP A 72 3.00 -12.62 8.76
CA ASP A 72 2.09 -12.76 7.61
C ASP A 72 2.50 -11.81 6.47
N VAL A 73 2.41 -12.34 5.25
CA VAL A 73 2.77 -11.60 4.02
C VAL A 73 1.69 -11.75 2.96
N PHE A 74 1.31 -10.64 2.36
CA PHE A 74 0.34 -10.56 1.28
C PHE A 74 1.00 -9.99 0.02
N ILE A 75 0.80 -10.64 -1.13
CA ILE A 75 1.28 -10.18 -2.43
C ILE A 75 0.09 -9.75 -3.27
N ASN A 76 0.00 -8.47 -3.56
CA ASN A 76 -1.08 -7.91 -4.35
C ASN A 76 -0.94 -8.25 -5.84
N ARG A 77 -2.06 -8.62 -6.47
CA ARG A 77 -2.12 -8.95 -7.91
C ARG A 77 -3.05 -8.03 -8.71
N SER A 78 -3.84 -7.19 -8.04
CA SER A 78 -4.67 -6.17 -8.69
C SER A 78 -3.84 -4.95 -9.10
N GLY A 79 -4.35 -4.17 -10.01
CA GLY A 79 -3.71 -2.96 -10.51
C GLY A 79 -2.96 -3.16 -11.82
N ASN A 80 -2.53 -2.05 -12.40
CA ASN A 80 -1.90 -2.01 -13.71
C ASN A 80 -0.81 -0.94 -13.80
N SER A 81 -0.06 -0.95 -14.90
CA SER A 81 1.07 -0.03 -15.11
C SER A 81 0.69 1.45 -15.21
N GLY A 82 -0.58 1.78 -15.51
CA GLY A 82 -1.08 3.17 -15.51
C GLY A 82 -1.09 3.82 -14.12
N MET A 83 -1.09 2.99 -13.07
CA MET A 83 -1.00 3.47 -11.68
C MET A 83 0.37 4.06 -11.31
N ALA A 84 1.38 3.93 -12.17
CA ALA A 84 2.67 4.59 -12.01
C ALA A 84 2.59 6.10 -12.36
N THR A 85 1.62 6.80 -11.78
CA THR A 85 1.36 8.23 -11.94
C THR A 85 1.57 8.96 -10.61
N GLY A 86 1.95 10.25 -10.68
CA GLY A 86 2.11 11.07 -9.47
C GLY A 86 0.81 11.15 -8.66
N GLY A 87 0.90 11.01 -7.35
CA GLY A 87 -0.24 11.05 -6.44
C GLY A 87 -0.93 9.70 -6.19
N SER A 88 -0.65 8.65 -6.98
CA SER A 88 -1.24 7.31 -6.76
C SER A 88 -0.94 6.76 -5.35
N GLY A 89 0.28 6.99 -4.84
CA GLY A 89 0.65 6.62 -3.47
C GLY A 89 -0.11 7.38 -2.39
N ASP A 90 -0.47 8.65 -2.65
CA ASP A 90 -1.27 9.46 -1.73
C ASP A 90 -2.72 8.95 -1.68
N VAL A 91 -3.27 8.52 -2.83
CA VAL A 91 -4.57 7.84 -2.88
C VAL A 91 -4.55 6.57 -2.05
N LEU A 92 -3.51 5.72 -2.18
CA LEU A 92 -3.36 4.53 -1.35
C LEU A 92 -3.33 4.89 0.14
N THR A 93 -2.57 5.91 0.52
CA THR A 93 -2.52 6.38 1.92
C THR A 93 -3.89 6.82 2.41
N GLY A 94 -4.66 7.52 1.58
CA GLY A 94 -6.05 7.90 1.87
C GLY A 94 -6.98 6.71 2.07
N VAL A 95 -6.87 5.68 1.23
CA VAL A 95 -7.65 4.44 1.36
C VAL A 95 -7.33 3.72 2.67
N LEU A 96 -6.05 3.57 3.01
CA LEU A 96 -5.60 2.95 4.25
C LEU A 96 -6.11 3.72 5.48
N ALA A 97 -5.96 5.06 5.46
CA ALA A 97 -6.45 5.92 6.53
C ALA A 97 -7.97 5.87 6.67
N GLY A 98 -8.70 5.80 5.56
CA GLY A 98 -10.16 5.66 5.54
C GLY A 98 -10.64 4.36 6.17
N LEU A 99 -9.99 3.23 5.85
CA LEU A 99 -10.31 1.93 6.44
C LEU A 99 -10.02 1.91 7.95
N ALA A 100 -8.82 2.39 8.34
CA ALA A 100 -8.43 2.48 9.74
C ALA A 100 -9.37 3.41 10.53
N GLY A 101 -9.76 4.55 9.96
CA GLY A 101 -10.69 5.50 10.57
C GLY A 101 -12.11 4.97 10.74
N GLN A 102 -12.49 3.93 10.00
CA GLN A 102 -13.75 3.20 10.17
C GLN A 102 -13.65 2.03 11.16
N GLY A 103 -12.52 1.90 11.86
CA GLY A 103 -12.32 0.86 12.87
C GLY A 103 -11.77 -0.47 12.32
N CYS A 104 -11.36 -0.52 11.05
CA CYS A 104 -10.67 -1.70 10.53
C CYS A 104 -9.29 -1.82 11.18
N GLU A 105 -8.97 -2.99 11.73
CA GLU A 105 -7.64 -3.27 12.28
C GLU A 105 -6.57 -3.07 11.23
N LEU A 106 -5.42 -2.49 11.58
CA LEU A 106 -4.38 -2.15 10.63
C LEU A 106 -3.81 -3.37 9.90
N SER A 107 -3.78 -4.52 10.56
CA SER A 107 -3.37 -5.81 9.98
C SER A 107 -4.25 -6.25 8.81
N LEU A 108 -5.54 -5.91 8.83
CA LEU A 108 -6.49 -6.15 7.73
C LEU A 108 -6.57 -4.96 6.79
N ALA A 109 -6.58 -3.73 7.32
CA ALA A 109 -6.68 -2.50 6.52
C ALA A 109 -5.55 -2.39 5.48
N ALA A 110 -4.33 -2.83 5.82
CA ALA A 110 -3.19 -2.73 4.93
C ALA A 110 -3.33 -3.61 3.68
N PRO A 111 -3.49 -4.94 3.76
CA PRO A 111 -3.63 -5.76 2.56
C PRO A 111 -4.95 -5.46 1.82
N LEU A 112 -6.06 -5.23 2.52
CA LEU A 112 -7.35 -4.88 1.91
C LEU A 112 -7.26 -3.55 1.15
N GLY A 113 -6.68 -2.52 1.76
CA GLY A 113 -6.54 -1.21 1.12
C GLY A 113 -5.65 -1.24 -0.12
N VAL A 114 -4.56 -2.02 -0.10
CA VAL A 114 -3.72 -2.26 -1.28
C VAL A 114 -4.51 -2.95 -2.39
N TYR A 115 -5.32 -3.95 -2.06
CA TYR A 115 -6.16 -4.66 -3.01
C TYR A 115 -7.23 -3.76 -3.64
N LEU A 116 -7.98 -3.01 -2.80
CA LEU A 116 -9.01 -2.05 -3.26
C LEU A 116 -8.41 -0.95 -4.14
N HIS A 117 -7.26 -0.41 -3.75
CA HIS A 117 -6.54 0.58 -4.55
C HIS A 117 -6.14 0.01 -5.92
N GLY A 118 -5.69 -1.24 -5.97
CA GLY A 118 -5.38 -1.92 -7.22
C GLY A 118 -6.62 -2.09 -8.12
N LEU A 119 -7.74 -2.58 -7.56
CA LEU A 119 -9.01 -2.70 -8.28
C LEU A 119 -9.50 -1.33 -8.80
N ALA A 120 -9.39 -0.29 -7.98
CA ALA A 120 -9.72 1.09 -8.39
C ALA A 120 -8.84 1.56 -9.57
N GLY A 121 -7.55 1.19 -9.54
CA GLY A 121 -6.64 1.44 -10.66
C GLY A 121 -7.04 0.69 -11.94
N ASP A 122 -7.54 -0.53 -11.83
CA ASP A 122 -8.02 -1.30 -12.98
C ASP A 122 -9.30 -0.69 -13.55
N GLU A 123 -10.23 -0.26 -12.71
CA GLU A 123 -11.45 0.44 -13.12
C GLU A 123 -11.14 1.81 -13.77
N ALA A 124 -10.21 2.58 -13.20
CA ALA A 124 -9.75 3.84 -13.81
C ALA A 124 -9.13 3.59 -15.20
N ALA A 125 -8.31 2.54 -15.34
CA ALA A 125 -7.73 2.17 -16.63
C ALA A 125 -8.78 1.72 -17.65
N ARG A 126 -9.87 1.06 -17.20
CA ARG A 126 -10.99 0.68 -18.07
C ARG A 126 -11.71 1.92 -18.63
N LYS A 127 -11.85 2.98 -17.83
CA LYS A 127 -12.52 4.23 -18.22
C LYS A 127 -11.65 5.15 -19.07
N CYS A 128 -10.43 5.41 -18.60
CA CYS A 128 -9.54 6.44 -19.15
C CYS A 128 -8.38 5.89 -19.98
N GLY A 129 -8.22 4.55 -20.00
CA GLY A 129 -7.04 3.91 -20.55
C GLY A 129 -5.82 4.09 -19.64
N LYS A 130 -4.90 3.12 -19.66
CA LYS A 130 -3.68 3.11 -18.81
C LYS A 130 -2.78 4.34 -18.99
N ARG A 131 -2.81 4.96 -20.17
CA ARG A 131 -1.96 6.13 -20.48
C ARG A 131 -2.60 7.45 -20.11
N GLY A 132 -3.94 7.51 -20.02
CA GLY A 132 -4.69 8.72 -19.74
C GLY A 132 -5.12 8.87 -18.27
N MET A 133 -5.08 7.78 -17.50
CA MET A 133 -5.52 7.81 -16.11
C MET A 133 -4.59 8.61 -15.21
N THR A 134 -5.20 9.27 -14.24
CA THR A 134 -4.54 10.07 -13.19
C THR A 134 -4.84 9.50 -11.81
N ALA A 135 -4.16 10.02 -10.78
CA ALA A 135 -4.47 9.66 -9.39
C ALA A 135 -5.92 10.02 -8.98
N SER A 136 -6.47 11.10 -9.53
CA SER A 136 -7.85 11.49 -9.27
C SER A 136 -8.87 10.48 -9.83
N ASP A 137 -8.57 9.87 -10.98
CA ASP A 137 -9.41 8.83 -11.55
C ASP A 137 -9.40 7.57 -10.67
N ILE A 138 -8.23 7.22 -10.09
CA ILE A 138 -8.12 6.11 -9.13
C ILE A 138 -8.94 6.43 -7.87
N ALA A 139 -8.82 7.65 -7.33
CA ALA A 139 -9.56 8.05 -6.13
C ALA A 139 -11.08 7.97 -6.35
N GLN A 140 -11.59 8.44 -7.50
CA GLN A 140 -13.00 8.33 -7.85
C GLN A 140 -13.45 6.87 -8.00
N ALA A 141 -12.60 6.02 -8.57
CA ALA A 141 -12.91 4.61 -8.79
C ALA A 141 -12.99 3.82 -7.47
N VAL A 142 -12.34 4.25 -6.38
CA VAL A 142 -12.47 3.60 -5.05
C VAL A 142 -13.93 3.53 -4.62
N GLY A 143 -14.69 4.61 -4.75
CA GLY A 143 -16.11 4.65 -4.39
C GLY A 143 -16.96 3.68 -5.24
N ILE A 144 -16.59 3.47 -6.49
CA ILE A 144 -17.29 2.54 -7.40
C ILE A 144 -17.02 1.10 -6.96
N ILE A 145 -15.75 0.76 -6.71
CA ILE A 145 -15.35 -0.58 -6.26
C ILE A 145 -16.02 -0.94 -4.94
N LEU A 146 -16.07 -0.01 -3.99
CA LEU A 146 -16.75 -0.23 -2.72
C LEU A 146 -18.26 -0.46 -2.89
N LYS A 147 -18.90 0.28 -3.79
CA LYS A 147 -20.33 0.09 -4.10
C LYS A 147 -20.60 -1.27 -4.75
N GLU A 148 -19.79 -1.70 -5.71
CA GLU A 148 -19.97 -2.96 -6.42
C GLU A 148 -19.66 -4.19 -5.55
N GLY A 149 -18.68 -4.07 -4.64
CA GLY A 149 -18.28 -5.14 -3.72
C GLY A 149 -19.31 -5.40 -2.60
N PHE A 150 -20.17 -4.43 -2.31
CA PHE A 150 -21.26 -4.53 -1.33
C PHE A 150 -22.62 -4.40 -2.04
N THR A 151 -22.89 -5.23 -3.06
CA THR A 151 -24.25 -5.31 -3.64
C THR A 151 -25.21 -5.84 -2.58
N GLU A 152 -26.39 -5.20 -2.51
CA GLU A 152 -27.44 -5.26 -1.49
C GLU A 152 -28.08 -6.64 -1.22
N ASN A 153 -27.37 -7.74 -1.35
CA ASN A 153 -27.88 -9.09 -1.07
C ASN A 153 -27.50 -9.64 0.31
N GLU A 154 -26.89 -8.83 1.17
CA GLU A 154 -26.69 -9.17 2.58
C GLU A 154 -27.51 -8.25 3.48
N THR A 155 -28.84 -8.33 3.32
CA THR A 155 -29.74 -7.94 4.40
C THR A 155 -29.72 -9.08 5.42
N ILE A 156 -28.98 -8.88 6.51
CA ILE A 156 -29.09 -9.67 7.72
C ILE A 156 -30.39 -9.29 8.45
#